data_79b05d85399b48ae28b8fde67b70b65c
#
_entry.id   79b05d85399b48ae28b8fde67b70b65c
#
_cell.length_a   1.000
_cell.length_b   1.000
_cell.length_c   1.000
_cell.angle_alpha   90.00
_cell.angle_beta   90.00
_cell.angle_gamma   90.00
#
_symmetry.space_group_name_H-M   'P 1'
#
loop_
_entity.id
_entity.type
_entity.pdbx_description
1 polymer ?
#
loop_
_entity_poly.entity_id
_entity_poly.type
_entity_poly.pdbx_seq_one_letter_code
_entity_poly.pdbx_strand_id
1 'polypeptide(L)'
;MLHAGHVKFFQDARALGDYLIVSYPPSDLLWRLYGRKSLLDDADKLAVISSFEQVDEVVLSTDEDAALSFKTAFLQVNPDVLAVTTDDRFKEDKRRFCEEQGVEFVVLEKSAPDGKTASSVEMLNRIKAPTHAPLRVDFAGGWLDVPENAIPGEYIVNCSISPTVSLKEWLYRKGAGLGGSGGWSVLNGWDPVASELGLGVGWQDPAVIAETGACVWKSGEKPVLDFKNTGEFLRGRMAVYDTRIEHNTPGLACLERNFRKIAKAGRVARLGVQEQDITVLAVGVQMSYQLQLDEGMLPLPKIGECLAHKYCGGGHGGYAVYLYETSEAREEALEACEDLYPIEPYCRTFGKDEAVEWEPKYLERLRKRGVIE
;
A
#
# COMPACT_ATOMS: atom_id res chain seq x y z
N MET A 1 22.10 -2.04 4.64
CA MET A 1 21.89 -3.16 5.59
C MET A 1 22.23 -4.46 4.87
N LEU A 2 23.08 -5.29 5.48
CA LEU A 2 23.39 -6.62 4.94
C LEU A 2 22.20 -7.58 5.16
N HIS A 3 21.97 -8.48 4.23
CA HIS A 3 20.86 -9.46 4.24
C HIS A 3 21.20 -10.70 3.42
N ALA A 4 20.35 -11.71 3.42
CA ALA A 4 20.56 -13.00 2.76
C ALA A 4 21.02 -12.90 1.29
N GLY A 5 20.54 -11.87 0.55
CA GLY A 5 20.98 -11.62 -0.82
C GLY A 5 22.47 -11.25 -0.93
N HIS A 6 23.06 -10.58 0.07
CA HIS A 6 24.50 -10.33 0.10
C HIS A 6 25.28 -11.61 0.40
N VAL A 7 24.75 -12.48 1.29
CA VAL A 7 25.35 -13.79 1.57
C VAL A 7 25.47 -14.61 0.29
N LYS A 8 24.37 -14.71 -0.44
CA LYS A 8 24.35 -15.45 -1.73
C LYS A 8 25.27 -14.80 -2.77
N PHE A 9 25.28 -13.47 -2.86
CA PHE A 9 26.17 -12.74 -3.76
C PHE A 9 27.65 -13.02 -3.45
N PHE A 10 28.05 -13.01 -2.16
CA PHE A 10 29.42 -13.34 -1.76
C PHE A 10 29.79 -14.80 -2.07
N GLN A 11 28.85 -15.74 -1.89
CA GLN A 11 29.05 -17.14 -2.26
C GLN A 11 29.26 -17.30 -3.76
N ASP A 12 28.43 -16.65 -4.58
CA ASP A 12 28.52 -16.72 -6.04
C ASP A 12 29.77 -16.02 -6.58
N ALA A 13 30.13 -14.85 -5.99
CA ALA A 13 31.35 -14.14 -6.34
C ALA A 13 32.61 -14.94 -5.96
N ARG A 14 32.61 -15.59 -4.77
CA ARG A 14 33.72 -16.46 -4.34
C ARG A 14 33.95 -17.64 -5.28
N ALA A 15 32.91 -18.16 -5.91
CA ALA A 15 33.01 -19.24 -6.88
C ALA A 15 33.69 -18.84 -8.21
N LEU A 16 33.92 -17.54 -8.45
CA LEU A 16 34.61 -17.03 -9.64
C LEU A 16 36.14 -16.99 -9.47
N GLY A 17 36.67 -17.18 -8.26
CA GLY A 17 38.08 -17.09 -8.00
C GLY A 17 38.49 -17.62 -6.63
N ASP A 18 39.80 -17.59 -6.35
CA ASP A 18 40.39 -18.16 -5.12
C ASP A 18 40.49 -17.16 -3.97
N TYR A 19 40.26 -15.86 -4.24
CA TYR A 19 40.36 -14.79 -3.27
C TYR A 19 39.28 -13.73 -3.51
N LEU A 20 38.42 -13.51 -2.54
CA LEU A 20 37.32 -12.53 -2.65
C LEU A 20 37.62 -11.29 -1.86
N ILE A 21 37.70 -10.17 -2.56
CA ILE A 21 37.82 -8.81 -1.98
C ILE A 21 36.49 -8.11 -2.11
N VAL A 22 35.96 -7.60 -1.01
CA VAL A 22 34.72 -6.83 -0.99
C VAL A 22 35.02 -5.35 -0.80
N SER A 23 34.64 -4.53 -1.77
CA SER A 23 34.72 -3.08 -1.66
C SER A 23 33.36 -2.49 -1.23
N TYR A 24 33.38 -1.55 -0.26
CA TYR A 24 32.18 -0.85 0.17
C TYR A 24 32.44 0.65 0.40
N PRO A 25 31.47 1.52 0.12
CA PRO A 25 31.61 2.94 0.38
C PRO A 25 31.37 3.27 1.86
N PRO A 26 32.17 4.17 2.47
CA PRO A 26 31.91 4.69 3.82
C PRO A 26 30.59 5.47 3.86
N SER A 27 30.08 5.67 5.07
CA SER A 27 28.73 6.22 5.29
C SER A 27 28.57 7.66 4.79
N ASP A 28 29.62 8.49 4.90
CA ASP A 28 29.65 9.85 4.38
C ASP A 28 29.65 9.89 2.85
N LEU A 29 30.38 8.99 2.19
CA LEU A 29 30.41 8.88 0.74
C LEU A 29 29.04 8.41 0.19
N LEU A 30 28.39 7.46 0.86
CA LEU A 30 27.03 7.06 0.52
C LEU A 30 26.04 8.23 0.59
N TRP A 31 26.20 9.09 1.58
CA TRP A 31 25.37 10.28 1.70
C TRP A 31 25.65 11.29 0.57
N ARG A 32 26.92 11.59 0.31
CA ARG A 32 27.31 12.58 -0.71
C ARG A 32 26.93 12.13 -2.13
N LEU A 33 27.18 10.86 -2.49
CA LEU A 33 26.94 10.37 -3.84
C LEU A 33 25.46 9.99 -4.12
N TYR A 34 24.76 9.46 -3.11
CA TYR A 34 23.45 8.83 -3.33
C TYR A 34 22.34 9.38 -2.44
N GLY A 35 22.62 10.33 -1.54
CA GLY A 35 21.65 10.85 -0.56
C GLY A 35 21.14 9.78 0.41
N ARG A 36 21.89 8.68 0.59
CA ARG A 36 21.46 7.53 1.40
C ARG A 36 22.19 7.54 2.75
N LYS A 37 21.42 7.47 3.84
CA LYS A 37 21.97 7.22 5.17
C LYS A 37 22.26 5.72 5.32
N SER A 38 23.45 5.39 5.82
CA SER A 38 23.77 4.03 6.24
C SER A 38 23.05 3.70 7.55
N LEU A 39 22.54 2.47 7.67
CA LEU A 39 22.01 1.97 8.94
C LEU A 39 23.13 1.53 9.90
N LEU A 40 24.18 0.93 9.34
CA LEU A 40 25.37 0.53 10.08
C LEU A 40 26.42 1.64 9.96
N ASP A 41 27.16 1.90 11.00
CA ASP A 41 28.36 2.70 10.91
C ASP A 41 29.48 1.96 10.15
N ASP A 42 30.61 2.61 9.89
CA ASP A 42 31.64 2.02 9.05
C ASP A 42 32.41 0.91 9.77
N ALA A 43 32.54 0.99 11.11
CA ALA A 43 33.13 -0.08 11.91
C ALA A 43 32.25 -1.34 11.92
N ASP A 44 30.94 -1.17 12.10
CA ASP A 44 29.96 -2.25 12.04
C ASP A 44 29.94 -2.90 10.65
N LYS A 45 29.96 -2.10 9.57
CA LYS A 45 30.02 -2.64 8.20
C LYS A 45 31.27 -3.51 8.00
N LEU A 46 32.43 -2.98 8.40
CA LEU A 46 33.69 -3.71 8.31
C LEU A 46 33.62 -5.02 9.08
N ALA A 47 33.20 -4.98 10.35
CA ALA A 47 33.08 -6.16 11.20
C ALA A 47 32.15 -7.20 10.61
N VAL A 48 30.97 -6.81 10.13
CA VAL A 48 29.99 -7.74 9.56
C VAL A 48 30.48 -8.30 8.23
N ILE A 49 31.04 -7.51 7.31
CA ILE A 49 31.53 -8.01 6.01
C ILE A 49 32.71 -8.96 6.22
N SER A 50 33.66 -8.61 7.09
CA SER A 50 34.83 -9.45 7.39
C SER A 50 34.49 -10.76 8.12
N SER A 51 33.26 -10.88 8.68
CA SER A 51 32.83 -12.12 9.34
C SER A 51 32.33 -13.20 8.39
N PHE A 52 32.13 -12.87 7.10
CA PHE A 52 31.72 -13.88 6.11
C PHE A 52 32.88 -14.78 5.73
N GLU A 53 32.70 -16.09 5.85
CA GLU A 53 33.70 -17.11 5.49
C GLU A 53 34.19 -16.98 4.05
N GLN A 54 33.35 -16.44 3.16
CA GLN A 54 33.66 -16.26 1.74
C GLN A 54 34.54 -15.04 1.44
N VAL A 55 34.68 -14.11 2.40
CA VAL A 55 35.38 -12.83 2.20
C VAL A 55 36.77 -12.91 2.80
N ASP A 56 37.78 -12.76 1.96
CA ASP A 56 39.19 -12.82 2.35
C ASP A 56 39.71 -11.43 2.77
N GLU A 57 39.23 -10.37 2.09
CA GLU A 57 39.66 -8.98 2.37
C GLU A 57 38.52 -7.99 2.15
N VAL A 58 38.54 -6.88 2.90
CA VAL A 58 37.58 -5.79 2.80
C VAL A 58 38.32 -4.47 2.58
N VAL A 59 37.92 -3.72 1.54
CA VAL A 59 38.52 -2.43 1.19
C VAL A 59 37.48 -1.34 1.11
N LEU A 60 37.89 -0.08 1.33
CA LEU A 60 37.01 1.09 1.23
C LEU A 60 36.97 1.63 -0.20
N SER A 61 35.78 1.92 -0.68
CA SER A 61 35.54 2.73 -1.88
C SER A 61 35.58 4.21 -1.49
N THR A 62 36.53 4.97 -2.03
CA THR A 62 36.78 6.37 -1.60
C THR A 62 36.63 7.41 -2.70
N ASP A 63 36.45 6.99 -3.96
CA ASP A 63 36.36 7.91 -5.08
C ASP A 63 34.97 8.60 -5.12
N GLU A 64 34.95 9.88 -5.46
CA GLU A 64 33.73 10.71 -5.55
C GLU A 64 33.00 10.55 -6.91
N ASP A 65 33.12 9.39 -7.52
CA ASP A 65 32.41 9.01 -8.73
C ASP A 65 31.30 8.01 -8.37
N ALA A 66 30.06 8.33 -8.69
CA ALA A 66 28.91 7.47 -8.36
C ALA A 66 28.94 6.11 -9.07
N ALA A 67 29.52 6.02 -10.27
CA ALA A 67 29.65 4.76 -11.01
C ALA A 67 30.89 3.96 -10.60
N LEU A 68 31.99 4.66 -10.29
CA LEU A 68 33.29 4.08 -10.08
C LEU A 68 33.90 4.45 -8.71
N SER A 69 33.08 4.52 -7.67
CA SER A 69 33.54 4.89 -6.31
C SER A 69 34.62 3.98 -5.75
N PHE A 70 34.82 2.82 -6.34
CA PHE A 70 35.82 1.82 -5.99
C PHE A 70 37.11 1.87 -6.83
N LYS A 71 37.23 2.84 -7.75
CA LYS A 71 38.29 2.88 -8.78
C LYS A 71 39.70 2.85 -8.19
N THR A 72 39.99 3.67 -7.18
CA THR A 72 41.32 3.70 -6.54
C THR A 72 41.64 2.35 -5.87
N ALA A 73 40.71 1.78 -5.12
CA ALA A 73 40.87 0.48 -4.50
C ALA A 73 41.05 -0.64 -5.53
N PHE A 74 40.27 -0.61 -6.62
CA PHE A 74 40.37 -1.56 -7.74
C PHE A 74 41.75 -1.56 -8.38
N LEU A 75 42.28 -0.39 -8.69
CA LEU A 75 43.62 -0.27 -9.29
C LEU A 75 44.76 -0.71 -8.34
N GLN A 76 44.59 -0.53 -7.03
CA GLN A 76 45.54 -1.01 -6.02
C GLN A 76 45.51 -2.52 -5.88
N VAL A 77 44.31 -3.10 -5.87
CA VAL A 77 44.11 -4.56 -5.75
C VAL A 77 44.48 -5.29 -7.04
N ASN A 78 44.21 -4.67 -8.19
CA ASN A 78 44.40 -5.25 -9.54
C ASN A 78 43.73 -6.63 -9.67
N PRO A 79 42.41 -6.74 -9.55
CA PRO A 79 41.71 -8.02 -9.56
C PRO A 79 41.64 -8.61 -10.98
N ASP A 80 41.46 -9.94 -11.10
CA ASP A 80 41.22 -10.61 -12.38
C ASP A 80 39.76 -10.50 -12.83
N VAL A 81 38.82 -10.39 -11.84
CA VAL A 81 37.37 -10.37 -12.09
C VAL A 81 36.69 -9.28 -11.26
N LEU A 82 35.80 -8.52 -11.85
CA LEU A 82 34.83 -7.67 -11.15
C LEU A 82 33.42 -8.27 -11.26
N ALA A 83 32.82 -8.63 -10.12
CA ALA A 83 31.45 -9.13 -10.06
C ALA A 83 30.47 -8.05 -9.57
N VAL A 84 29.33 -7.93 -10.24
CA VAL A 84 28.21 -7.07 -9.85
C VAL A 84 26.89 -7.82 -9.94
N THR A 85 25.79 -7.25 -9.41
CA THR A 85 24.46 -7.84 -9.52
C THR A 85 23.70 -7.32 -10.74
N THR A 86 22.68 -8.07 -11.19
CA THR A 86 21.82 -7.71 -12.35
C THR A 86 21.13 -6.34 -12.18
N ASP A 87 20.85 -5.90 -10.95
CA ASP A 87 20.21 -4.63 -10.62
C ASP A 87 21.19 -3.46 -10.41
N ASP A 88 22.49 -3.66 -10.68
CA ASP A 88 23.45 -2.56 -10.62
C ASP A 88 23.17 -1.54 -11.74
N ARG A 89 22.78 -0.32 -11.34
CA ARG A 89 22.41 0.74 -12.28
C ARG A 89 23.57 1.32 -13.10
N PHE A 90 24.80 1.08 -12.67
CA PHE A 90 26.03 1.55 -13.31
C PHE A 90 26.81 0.41 -13.97
N LYS A 91 26.18 -0.71 -14.22
CA LYS A 91 26.86 -1.90 -14.76
C LYS A 91 27.56 -1.65 -16.09
N GLU A 92 27.04 -0.80 -16.96
CA GLU A 92 27.64 -0.51 -18.27
C GLU A 92 28.89 0.39 -18.12
N ASP A 93 28.90 1.34 -17.19
CA ASP A 93 30.09 2.13 -16.88
C ASP A 93 31.18 1.27 -16.27
N LYS A 94 30.82 0.35 -15.38
CA LYS A 94 31.74 -0.62 -14.78
C LYS A 94 32.28 -1.61 -15.78
N ARG A 95 31.45 -2.10 -16.71
CA ARG A 95 31.87 -2.98 -17.80
C ARG A 95 32.94 -2.30 -18.65
N ARG A 96 32.67 -1.07 -19.12
CA ARG A 96 33.61 -0.29 -19.91
C ARG A 96 34.93 -0.07 -19.18
N PHE A 97 34.87 0.27 -17.90
CA PHE A 97 36.04 0.44 -17.08
C PHE A 97 36.86 -0.87 -16.98
N CYS A 98 36.21 -2.03 -16.78
CA CYS A 98 36.91 -3.32 -16.78
C CYS A 98 37.54 -3.65 -18.12
N GLU A 99 36.87 -3.37 -19.24
CA GLU A 99 37.41 -3.55 -20.59
C GLU A 99 38.70 -2.71 -20.81
N GLU A 100 38.69 -1.45 -20.35
CA GLU A 100 39.86 -0.56 -20.39
C GLU A 100 41.04 -1.09 -19.55
N GLN A 101 40.74 -1.79 -18.46
CA GLN A 101 41.79 -2.36 -17.58
C GLN A 101 42.16 -3.80 -17.93
N GLY A 102 41.48 -4.44 -18.90
CA GLY A 102 41.71 -5.84 -19.26
C GLY A 102 41.23 -6.86 -18.21
N VAL A 103 40.23 -6.48 -17.39
CA VAL A 103 39.66 -7.29 -16.30
C VAL A 103 38.34 -7.91 -16.72
N GLU A 104 38.10 -9.16 -16.33
CA GLU A 104 36.81 -9.83 -16.61
C GLU A 104 35.66 -9.15 -15.84
N PHE A 105 34.55 -8.92 -16.51
CA PHE A 105 33.33 -8.34 -15.91
C PHE A 105 32.20 -9.36 -15.87
N VAL A 106 31.75 -9.74 -14.66
CA VAL A 106 30.71 -10.75 -14.46
C VAL A 106 29.47 -10.13 -13.81
N VAL A 107 28.28 -10.44 -14.36
CA VAL A 107 26.99 -10.05 -13.80
C VAL A 107 26.31 -11.26 -13.18
N LEU A 108 26.12 -11.23 -11.87
CA LEU A 108 25.50 -12.30 -11.10
C LEU A 108 24.02 -12.01 -10.84
N GLU A 109 23.20 -13.05 -10.81
CA GLU A 109 21.79 -12.92 -10.49
C GLU A 109 21.59 -12.45 -9.04
N LYS A 110 20.70 -11.49 -8.87
CA LYS A 110 20.32 -11.03 -7.53
C LYS A 110 19.27 -11.98 -6.94
N SER A 111 19.70 -12.93 -6.15
CA SER A 111 18.83 -13.88 -5.47
C SER A 111 19.20 -14.02 -4.00
N ALA A 112 18.27 -14.50 -3.18
CA ALA A 112 18.54 -15.01 -1.84
C ALA A 112 18.61 -16.54 -1.88
N PRO A 113 19.20 -17.20 -0.85
CA PRO A 113 19.32 -18.66 -0.79
C PRO A 113 18.00 -19.42 -0.91
N ASP A 114 16.87 -18.80 -0.53
CA ASP A 114 15.51 -19.36 -0.62
C ASP A 114 14.80 -19.03 -1.96
N GLY A 115 15.51 -18.48 -2.94
CA GLY A 115 14.96 -18.06 -4.24
C GLY A 115 14.13 -16.78 -4.21
N LYS A 116 13.95 -16.14 -3.04
CA LYS A 116 13.26 -14.85 -2.92
C LYS A 116 14.23 -13.70 -3.14
N THR A 117 13.72 -12.59 -3.69
CA THR A 117 14.50 -11.36 -3.75
C THR A 117 14.58 -10.74 -2.35
N ALA A 118 15.81 -10.57 -1.82
CA ALA A 118 16.03 -9.85 -0.58
C ALA A 118 16.49 -8.42 -0.90
N SER A 119 15.78 -7.42 -0.36
CA SER A 119 16.07 -6.00 -0.59
C SER A 119 16.20 -5.26 0.73
N SER A 120 17.29 -4.48 0.87
CA SER A 120 17.45 -3.56 2.01
C SER A 120 16.30 -2.55 2.10
N VAL A 121 15.71 -2.16 0.96
CA VAL A 121 14.57 -1.24 0.90
C VAL A 121 13.33 -1.89 1.50
N GLU A 122 13.04 -3.14 1.13
CA GLU A 122 11.90 -3.89 1.70
C GLU A 122 12.03 -4.09 3.21
N MET A 123 13.24 -4.41 3.69
CA MET A 123 13.49 -4.55 5.13
C MET A 123 13.26 -3.24 5.87
N LEU A 124 13.74 -2.11 5.31
CA LEU A 124 13.52 -0.78 5.89
C LEU A 124 12.04 -0.39 5.87
N ASN A 125 11.32 -0.71 4.80
CA ASN A 125 9.89 -0.45 4.70
C ASN A 125 9.10 -1.25 5.74
N ARG A 126 9.46 -2.52 5.99
CA ARG A 126 8.87 -3.33 7.07
C ARG A 126 9.07 -2.71 8.46
N ILE A 127 10.29 -2.20 8.74
CA ILE A 127 10.59 -1.54 10.03
C ILE A 127 9.80 -0.22 10.16
N LYS A 128 9.57 0.48 9.06
CA LYS A 128 8.84 1.76 9.02
C LYS A 128 7.34 1.58 8.87
N ALA A 129 6.85 0.38 8.61
CA ALA A 129 5.43 0.11 8.47
C ALA A 129 4.68 0.53 9.75
N PRO A 130 3.50 1.13 9.61
CA PRO A 130 2.69 1.51 10.76
C PRO A 130 2.21 0.26 11.49
N THR A 131 1.99 0.36 12.80
CA THR A 131 1.43 -0.74 13.61
C THR A 131 -0.07 -0.90 13.42
N HIS A 132 -0.74 0.17 12.98
CA HIS A 132 -2.17 0.22 12.70
C HIS A 132 -2.41 0.88 11.35
N ALA A 133 -3.44 0.47 10.65
CA ALA A 133 -3.89 1.08 9.40
C ALA A 133 -5.42 1.24 9.42
N PRO A 134 -5.97 2.32 8.86
CA PRO A 134 -7.39 2.41 8.61
C PRO A 134 -7.77 1.43 7.48
N LEU A 135 -9.04 1.06 7.41
CA LEU A 135 -9.66 0.56 6.20
C LEU A 135 -10.39 1.71 5.48
N ARG A 136 -11.23 1.40 4.50
CA ARG A 136 -11.92 2.45 3.74
C ARG A 136 -13.35 2.05 3.36
N VAL A 137 -14.18 3.05 3.16
CA VAL A 137 -15.42 2.97 2.39
C VAL A 137 -15.28 3.76 1.11
N ASP A 138 -15.89 3.30 0.02
CA ASP A 138 -15.96 4.02 -1.25
C ASP A 138 -17.37 4.57 -1.46
N PHE A 139 -17.47 5.83 -1.87
CA PHE A 139 -18.76 6.49 -2.07
C PHE A 139 -19.22 6.43 -3.52
N ALA A 140 -18.35 6.80 -4.47
CA ALA A 140 -18.68 6.78 -5.88
C ALA A 140 -17.43 6.83 -6.77
N GLY A 141 -17.57 6.55 -8.05
CA GLY A 141 -16.48 6.60 -9.02
C GLY A 141 -15.58 5.36 -9.02
N GLY A 142 -15.84 4.36 -8.19
CA GLY A 142 -15.10 3.10 -8.19
C GLY A 142 -15.11 2.43 -9.57
N TRP A 143 -14.06 1.65 -9.87
CA TRP A 143 -13.67 1.09 -11.17
C TRP A 143 -13.02 2.08 -12.15
N LEU A 144 -13.12 3.42 -11.94
CA LEU A 144 -12.36 4.41 -12.72
C LEU A 144 -10.91 4.57 -12.24
N ASP A 145 -10.54 3.84 -11.22
CA ASP A 145 -9.20 3.68 -10.67
C ASP A 145 -8.45 2.44 -11.21
N VAL A 146 -9.13 1.62 -12.00
CA VAL A 146 -8.50 0.56 -12.80
C VAL A 146 -7.96 1.21 -14.07
N PRO A 147 -6.65 1.06 -14.40
CA PRO A 147 -6.01 1.77 -15.52
C PRO A 147 -6.77 1.69 -16.85
N GLU A 148 -7.29 0.51 -17.20
CA GLU A 148 -8.01 0.27 -18.46
C GLU A 148 -9.38 0.97 -18.51
N ASN A 149 -9.95 1.31 -17.35
CA ASN A 149 -11.27 1.93 -17.22
C ASN A 149 -11.18 3.44 -16.95
N ALA A 150 -9.98 3.98 -16.87
CA ALA A 150 -9.75 5.37 -16.49
C ALA A 150 -10.36 6.35 -17.51
N ILE A 151 -11.05 7.36 -17.00
CA ILE A 151 -11.61 8.45 -17.79
C ILE A 151 -10.99 9.76 -17.32
N PRO A 152 -10.11 10.39 -18.10
CA PRO A 152 -9.49 11.65 -17.74
C PRO A 152 -10.51 12.75 -17.38
N GLY A 153 -10.26 13.46 -16.29
CA GLY A 153 -11.14 14.52 -15.81
C GLY A 153 -12.29 14.06 -14.92
N GLU A 154 -12.42 12.75 -14.67
CA GLU A 154 -13.40 12.17 -13.77
C GLU A 154 -12.81 11.84 -12.40
N TYR A 155 -13.65 11.43 -11.45
CA TYR A 155 -13.29 11.38 -10.04
C TYR A 155 -13.70 10.10 -9.35
N ILE A 156 -12.88 9.68 -8.38
CA ILE A 156 -13.16 8.61 -7.42
C ILE A 156 -13.24 9.27 -6.03
N VAL A 157 -14.24 8.90 -5.24
CA VAL A 157 -14.51 9.48 -3.91
C VAL A 157 -14.62 8.38 -2.88
N ASN A 158 -13.78 8.47 -1.84
CA ASN A 158 -13.72 7.47 -0.78
C ASN A 158 -13.30 8.12 0.55
N CYS A 159 -13.38 7.35 1.63
CA CYS A 159 -12.98 7.81 2.95
C CYS A 159 -12.29 6.68 3.71
N SER A 160 -11.13 6.96 4.31
CA SER A 160 -10.56 6.06 5.29
C SER A 160 -11.35 6.12 6.60
N ILE A 161 -11.43 4.97 7.28
CA ILE A 161 -12.33 4.78 8.42
C ILE A 161 -11.61 4.19 9.65
N SER A 162 -12.13 4.50 10.81
CA SER A 162 -11.88 3.81 12.08
C SER A 162 -13.12 3.03 12.54
N PRO A 163 -12.97 1.98 13.39
CA PRO A 163 -11.74 1.48 14.02
C PRO A 163 -10.66 1.05 13.02
N THR A 164 -9.39 1.27 13.37
CA THR A 164 -8.24 0.81 12.61
C THR A 164 -7.99 -0.67 12.82
N VAL A 165 -7.20 -1.29 11.96
CA VAL A 165 -6.76 -2.69 12.06
C VAL A 165 -5.26 -2.79 12.28
N SER A 166 -4.81 -3.90 12.83
CA SER A 166 -3.39 -4.23 12.99
C SER A 166 -3.12 -5.67 12.57
N LEU A 167 -1.84 -6.07 12.50
CA LEU A 167 -1.50 -7.48 12.23
C LEU A 167 -1.93 -8.43 13.36
N LYS A 168 -2.13 -7.90 14.58
CA LYS A 168 -2.59 -8.67 15.75
C LYS A 168 -4.09 -8.69 15.87
N GLU A 169 -4.75 -7.60 15.49
CA GLU A 169 -6.17 -7.42 15.68
C GLU A 169 -6.82 -6.91 14.38
N TRP A 170 -7.77 -7.69 13.88
CA TRP A 170 -8.48 -7.39 12.64
C TRP A 170 -9.98 -7.45 12.89
N LEU A 171 -10.58 -6.30 13.12
CA LEU A 171 -11.96 -6.16 13.60
C LEU A 171 -13.03 -6.41 12.52
N TYR A 172 -12.67 -6.44 11.26
CA TYR A 172 -13.60 -6.63 10.15
C TYR A 172 -13.44 -8.01 9.52
N ARG A 173 -14.47 -8.51 8.87
CA ARG A 173 -14.37 -9.72 8.07
C ARG A 173 -13.39 -9.49 6.91
N LYS A 174 -12.39 -10.37 6.80
CA LYS A 174 -11.34 -10.27 5.78
C LYS A 174 -11.93 -10.48 4.38
N GLY A 175 -11.41 -9.77 3.39
CA GLY A 175 -11.85 -9.90 2.01
C GLY A 175 -13.29 -9.42 1.76
N ALA A 176 -13.86 -8.58 2.61
CA ALA A 176 -15.26 -8.19 2.56
C ALA A 176 -15.49 -6.75 2.03
N GLY A 177 -14.63 -6.25 1.16
CA GLY A 177 -14.87 -5.02 0.40
C GLY A 177 -14.48 -3.71 1.10
N LEU A 178 -13.75 -3.75 2.23
CA LEU A 178 -13.29 -2.54 2.93
C LEU A 178 -11.81 -2.18 2.65
N GLY A 179 -11.22 -2.65 1.54
CA GLY A 179 -9.83 -2.39 1.21
C GLY A 179 -8.82 -3.15 2.07
N GLY A 180 -9.20 -4.35 2.55
CA GLY A 180 -8.38 -5.14 3.47
C GLY A 180 -7.01 -5.54 2.92
N SER A 181 -6.88 -5.82 1.62
CA SER A 181 -5.61 -6.12 0.95
C SER A 181 -4.66 -4.92 0.97
N GLY A 182 -5.19 -3.72 0.70
CA GLY A 182 -4.43 -2.47 0.81
C GLY A 182 -3.96 -2.22 2.25
N GLY A 183 -4.84 -2.38 3.25
CA GLY A 183 -4.49 -2.28 4.67
C GLY A 183 -3.42 -3.29 5.09
N TRP A 184 -3.53 -4.54 4.64
CA TRP A 184 -2.55 -5.59 4.89
C TRP A 184 -1.19 -5.25 4.29
N SER A 185 -1.15 -4.75 3.05
CA SER A 185 0.09 -4.34 2.38
C SER A 185 0.78 -3.19 3.11
N VAL A 186 0.01 -2.18 3.55
CA VAL A 186 0.52 -1.05 4.35
C VAL A 186 1.14 -1.53 5.67
N LEU A 187 0.46 -2.41 6.41
CA LEU A 187 0.96 -2.95 7.68
C LEU A 187 2.21 -3.82 7.53
N ASN A 188 2.44 -4.42 6.36
CA ASN A 188 3.64 -5.20 6.05
C ASN A 188 4.76 -4.36 5.42
N GLY A 189 4.55 -3.08 5.16
CA GLY A 189 5.53 -2.21 4.50
C GLY A 189 5.77 -2.56 3.04
N TRP A 190 4.80 -3.18 2.37
CA TRP A 190 4.83 -3.44 0.93
C TRP A 190 4.38 -2.20 0.16
N ASP A 191 4.62 -2.17 -1.15
CA ASP A 191 4.00 -1.19 -2.02
C ASP A 191 2.53 -1.58 -2.23
N PRO A 192 1.57 -0.88 -1.59
CA PRO A 192 0.19 -1.33 -1.60
C PRO A 192 -0.51 -1.04 -2.94
N VAL A 193 -0.07 -0.02 -3.69
CA VAL A 193 -0.60 0.29 -5.03
C VAL A 193 -0.13 -0.75 -6.04
N ALA A 194 1.17 -1.09 -6.04
CA ALA A 194 1.70 -2.13 -6.92
C ALA A 194 1.07 -3.50 -6.62
N SER A 195 0.77 -3.79 -5.34
CA SER A 195 0.11 -5.03 -4.92
C SER A 195 -1.31 -5.15 -5.50
N GLU A 196 -2.12 -4.10 -5.46
CA GLU A 196 -3.48 -4.11 -6.02
C GLU A 196 -3.48 -4.16 -7.53
N LEU A 197 -2.68 -3.33 -8.20
CA LEU A 197 -2.54 -3.34 -9.65
C LEU A 197 -2.05 -4.70 -10.18
N GLY A 198 -1.17 -5.38 -9.44
CA GLY A 198 -0.72 -6.73 -9.75
C GLY A 198 -1.82 -7.80 -9.68
N LEU A 199 -2.91 -7.53 -8.97
CA LEU A 199 -4.11 -8.38 -8.91
C LEU A 199 -5.15 -8.02 -9.99
N GLY A 200 -4.89 -7.02 -10.84
CA GLY A 200 -5.82 -6.55 -11.86
C GLY A 200 -7.02 -5.76 -11.29
N VAL A 201 -6.87 -5.18 -10.09
CA VAL A 201 -7.89 -4.33 -9.45
C VAL A 201 -7.39 -2.90 -9.34
N GLY A 202 -8.26 -1.98 -8.90
CA GLY A 202 -7.95 -0.56 -8.85
C GLY A 202 -7.04 -0.16 -7.68
N TRP A 203 -6.42 1.00 -7.79
CA TRP A 203 -5.48 1.56 -6.82
C TRP A 203 -6.14 2.38 -5.69
N GLN A 204 -7.45 2.62 -5.71
CA GLN A 204 -8.12 3.54 -4.78
C GLN A 204 -8.00 3.13 -3.32
N ASP A 205 -8.06 1.83 -3.03
CA ASP A 205 -8.03 1.28 -1.68
C ASP A 205 -6.73 1.62 -0.95
N PRO A 206 -5.56 1.22 -1.47
CA PRO A 206 -4.29 1.57 -0.85
C PRO A 206 -4.03 3.08 -0.85
N ALA A 207 -4.50 3.80 -1.86
CA ALA A 207 -4.30 5.24 -1.95
C ALA A 207 -4.97 5.98 -0.77
N VAL A 208 -6.25 5.71 -0.49
CA VAL A 208 -6.96 6.38 0.61
C VAL A 208 -6.52 5.87 1.99
N ILE A 209 -6.10 4.62 2.12
CA ILE A 209 -5.54 4.07 3.36
C ILE A 209 -4.22 4.78 3.72
N ALA A 210 -3.39 5.05 2.73
CA ALA A 210 -2.12 5.77 2.92
C ALA A 210 -2.31 7.27 3.14
N GLU A 211 -3.20 7.93 2.38
CA GLU A 211 -3.44 9.37 2.42
C GLU A 211 -4.27 9.81 3.62
N THR A 212 -5.28 9.03 3.97
CA THR A 212 -6.29 9.21 5.02
C THR A 212 -7.21 10.44 4.86
N GLY A 213 -8.40 10.39 5.47
CA GLY A 213 -9.45 11.40 5.34
C GLY A 213 -10.51 11.07 4.28
N ALA A 214 -11.41 12.00 4.03
CA ALA A 214 -12.33 11.96 2.90
C ALA A 214 -11.62 12.51 1.66
N CYS A 215 -11.30 11.62 0.73
CA CYS A 215 -10.43 11.88 -0.42
C CYS A 215 -11.20 11.91 -1.74
N VAL A 216 -10.81 12.83 -2.60
CA VAL A 216 -11.23 12.89 -4.00
C VAL A 216 -10.01 12.72 -4.87
N TRP A 217 -10.07 11.74 -5.75
CA TRP A 217 -8.97 11.37 -6.65
C TRP A 217 -9.37 11.63 -8.09
N LYS A 218 -8.38 11.98 -8.93
CA LYS A 218 -8.54 12.01 -10.38
C LYS A 218 -8.46 10.59 -10.93
N SER A 219 -9.39 10.23 -11.80
CA SER A 219 -9.33 8.98 -12.55
C SER A 219 -8.09 8.94 -13.43
N GLY A 220 -7.36 7.83 -13.42
CA GLY A 220 -6.10 7.68 -14.15
C GLY A 220 -5.37 6.38 -13.80
N GLU A 221 -4.23 6.16 -14.45
CA GLU A 221 -3.40 4.96 -14.27
C GLU A 221 -2.76 4.82 -12.87
N LYS A 222 -2.66 5.93 -12.14
CA LYS A 222 -2.05 6.01 -10.81
C LYS A 222 -2.79 7.00 -9.92
N PRO A 223 -2.67 6.88 -8.59
CA PRO A 223 -3.30 7.80 -7.66
C PRO A 223 -2.83 9.24 -7.88
N VAL A 224 -3.78 10.14 -8.15
CA VAL A 224 -3.57 11.60 -8.17
C VAL A 224 -4.65 12.23 -7.32
N LEU A 225 -4.27 12.73 -6.15
CA LEU A 225 -5.20 13.41 -5.24
C LEU A 225 -5.63 14.75 -5.86
N ASP A 226 -6.95 14.97 -5.97
CA ASP A 226 -7.50 16.28 -6.35
C ASP A 226 -7.56 17.17 -5.11
N PHE A 227 -8.26 16.71 -4.07
CA PHE A 227 -8.24 17.29 -2.74
C PHE A 227 -8.74 16.29 -1.69
N LYS A 228 -8.56 16.63 -0.42
CA LYS A 228 -9.14 15.91 0.73
C LYS A 228 -9.55 16.86 1.83
N ASN A 229 -10.39 16.36 2.74
CA ASN A 229 -10.64 16.96 4.04
C ASN A 229 -10.64 15.90 5.15
N THR A 230 -10.79 16.31 6.40
CA THR A 230 -10.74 15.38 7.55
C THR A 230 -11.91 14.40 7.58
N GLY A 231 -13.00 14.68 6.87
CA GLY A 231 -14.25 13.92 6.93
C GLY A 231 -15.13 14.29 8.12
N GLU A 232 -14.85 15.37 8.84
CA GLU A 232 -15.59 15.75 10.06
C GLU A 232 -17.11 15.85 9.83
N PHE A 233 -17.55 16.29 8.64
CA PHE A 233 -18.96 16.35 8.27
C PHE A 233 -19.65 14.97 8.22
N LEU A 234 -18.86 13.85 8.21
CA LEU A 234 -19.34 12.48 8.23
C LEU A 234 -19.35 11.86 9.63
N ARG A 235 -18.72 12.53 10.61
CA ARG A 235 -18.58 12.01 11.98
C ARG A 235 -19.95 11.81 12.62
N GLY A 236 -20.13 10.65 13.24
CA GLY A 236 -21.40 10.26 13.83
C GLY A 236 -22.50 9.89 12.83
N ARG A 237 -22.20 9.80 11.52
CA ARG A 237 -23.22 9.66 10.46
C ARG A 237 -23.00 8.49 9.52
N MET A 238 -21.96 7.66 9.77
CA MET A 238 -21.64 6.51 8.94
C MET A 238 -21.75 5.20 9.71
N ALA A 239 -22.18 4.17 9.02
CA ALA A 239 -22.12 2.79 9.51
C ALA A 239 -21.80 1.83 8.36
N VAL A 240 -21.30 0.64 8.69
CA VAL A 240 -21.14 -0.48 7.75
C VAL A 240 -22.03 -1.64 8.16
N TYR A 241 -22.74 -2.17 7.18
CA TYR A 241 -23.59 -3.36 7.33
C TYR A 241 -22.86 -4.58 6.79
N ASP A 242 -22.70 -5.63 7.60
CA ASP A 242 -22.18 -6.92 7.15
C ASP A 242 -23.29 -7.73 6.51
N THR A 243 -23.25 -7.87 5.20
CA THR A 243 -24.22 -8.65 4.43
C THR A 243 -24.13 -10.15 4.69
N ARG A 244 -23.07 -10.62 5.35
CA ARG A 244 -22.73 -12.05 5.56
C ARG A 244 -22.53 -12.86 4.27
N ILE A 245 -22.63 -12.23 3.11
CA ILE A 245 -22.37 -12.85 1.81
C ILE A 245 -20.87 -12.77 1.50
N GLU A 246 -20.30 -13.84 0.99
CA GLU A 246 -18.90 -13.84 0.54
C GLU A 246 -18.70 -12.85 -0.60
N HIS A 247 -17.53 -12.25 -0.65
CA HIS A 247 -17.15 -11.23 -1.62
C HIS A 247 -15.89 -11.67 -2.38
N ASN A 248 -15.90 -11.55 -3.72
CA ASN A 248 -14.79 -11.93 -4.60
C ASN A 248 -14.55 -10.87 -5.68
N THR A 249 -13.77 -9.85 -5.36
CA THR A 249 -13.46 -8.72 -6.27
C THR A 249 -12.80 -9.15 -7.60
N PRO A 250 -11.78 -10.04 -7.63
CA PRO A 250 -11.15 -10.43 -8.90
C PRO A 250 -12.13 -11.03 -9.91
N GLY A 251 -13.11 -11.82 -9.45
CA GLY A 251 -14.13 -12.40 -10.32
C GLY A 251 -15.09 -11.37 -10.92
N LEU A 252 -15.13 -10.15 -10.38
CA LEU A 252 -16.04 -9.08 -10.79
C LEU A 252 -15.39 -8.07 -11.76
N ALA A 253 -14.07 -8.13 -11.94
CA ALA A 253 -13.34 -7.17 -12.77
C ALA A 253 -13.78 -7.18 -14.25
N CYS A 254 -14.22 -8.34 -14.77
CA CYS A 254 -14.62 -8.52 -16.17
C CYS A 254 -16.08 -8.17 -16.48
N LEU A 255 -16.86 -7.67 -15.51
CA LEU A 255 -18.26 -7.32 -15.75
C LEU A 255 -18.37 -6.06 -16.63
N GLU A 256 -19.32 -6.07 -17.56
CA GLU A 256 -19.64 -4.89 -18.37
C GLU A 256 -20.28 -3.81 -17.49
N ARG A 257 -19.76 -2.58 -17.56
CA ARG A 257 -20.19 -1.46 -16.71
C ARG A 257 -20.46 -0.19 -17.49
N ASN A 258 -21.36 0.62 -16.98
CA ASN A 258 -21.62 1.94 -17.55
C ASN A 258 -20.69 3.00 -16.92
N PHE A 259 -19.43 3.06 -17.38
CA PHE A 259 -18.41 3.98 -16.86
C PHE A 259 -18.82 5.46 -16.93
N ARG A 260 -19.66 5.88 -17.89
CA ARG A 260 -20.17 7.26 -17.95
C ARG A 260 -21.11 7.58 -16.80
N LYS A 261 -21.98 6.62 -16.41
CA LYS A 261 -22.85 6.80 -15.26
C LYS A 261 -22.05 6.75 -13.94
N ILE A 262 -21.05 5.88 -13.86
CA ILE A 262 -20.09 5.80 -12.71
C ILE A 262 -19.39 7.15 -12.56
N ALA A 263 -18.86 7.74 -13.63
CA ALA A 263 -18.26 9.05 -13.63
C ALA A 263 -19.20 10.15 -13.15
N LYS A 264 -20.47 10.12 -13.58
CA LYS A 264 -21.49 11.08 -13.12
C LYS A 264 -21.71 10.99 -11.60
N ALA A 265 -21.81 9.77 -11.05
CA ALA A 265 -21.92 9.55 -9.61
C ALA A 265 -20.68 10.11 -8.86
N GLY A 266 -19.48 9.88 -9.40
CA GLY A 266 -18.23 10.42 -8.87
C GLY A 266 -18.21 11.95 -8.82
N ARG A 267 -18.69 12.64 -9.86
CA ARG A 267 -18.79 14.11 -9.86
C ARG A 267 -19.76 14.64 -8.79
N VAL A 268 -20.90 13.99 -8.60
CA VAL A 268 -21.87 14.40 -7.56
C VAL A 268 -21.29 14.16 -6.17
N ALA A 269 -20.69 13.00 -5.92
CA ALA A 269 -20.06 12.70 -4.64
C ALA A 269 -18.88 13.67 -4.35
N ARG A 270 -18.08 14.01 -5.38
CA ARG A 270 -17.02 15.04 -5.27
C ARG A 270 -17.58 16.37 -4.74
N LEU A 271 -18.70 16.82 -5.29
CA LEU A 271 -19.34 18.06 -4.84
C LEU A 271 -19.73 17.96 -3.36
N GLY A 272 -20.32 16.83 -2.92
CA GLY A 272 -20.69 16.62 -1.52
C GLY A 272 -19.48 16.69 -0.57
N VAL A 273 -18.32 16.13 -0.97
CA VAL A 273 -17.08 16.24 -0.17
C VAL A 273 -16.53 17.67 -0.20
N GLN A 274 -16.59 18.36 -1.32
CA GLN A 274 -16.12 19.74 -1.47
C GLN A 274 -16.94 20.71 -0.60
N GLU A 275 -18.27 20.61 -0.64
CA GLU A 275 -19.19 21.43 0.13
C GLU A 275 -19.34 20.96 1.59
N GLN A 276 -18.76 19.80 1.94
CA GLN A 276 -18.94 19.12 3.22
C GLN A 276 -20.42 18.87 3.55
N ASP A 277 -21.20 18.56 2.52
CA ASP A 277 -22.64 18.30 2.59
C ASP A 277 -22.92 16.81 2.40
N ILE A 278 -23.36 16.16 3.49
CA ILE A 278 -23.68 14.73 3.47
C ILE A 278 -24.89 14.41 2.58
N THR A 279 -25.82 15.35 2.40
CA THR A 279 -27.02 15.13 1.59
C THR A 279 -26.65 15.08 0.10
N VAL A 280 -25.76 15.96 -0.35
CA VAL A 280 -25.21 15.94 -1.72
C VAL A 280 -24.35 14.70 -1.93
N LEU A 281 -23.51 14.33 -0.95
CA LEU A 281 -22.72 13.10 -1.01
C LEU A 281 -23.63 11.88 -1.14
N ALA A 282 -24.71 11.81 -0.35
CA ALA A 282 -25.68 10.73 -0.36
C ALA A 282 -26.34 10.54 -1.75
N VAL A 283 -26.60 11.62 -2.48
CA VAL A 283 -27.08 11.53 -3.87
C VAL A 283 -26.06 10.78 -4.75
N GLY A 284 -24.78 11.10 -4.66
CA GLY A 284 -23.71 10.41 -5.39
C GLY A 284 -23.61 8.92 -5.01
N VAL A 285 -23.72 8.61 -3.72
CA VAL A 285 -23.74 7.24 -3.19
C VAL A 285 -24.96 6.47 -3.73
N GLN A 286 -26.15 7.07 -3.70
CA GLN A 286 -27.38 6.44 -4.20
C GLN A 286 -27.32 6.21 -5.71
N MET A 287 -26.74 7.14 -6.49
CA MET A 287 -26.48 6.93 -7.92
C MET A 287 -25.54 5.74 -8.15
N SER A 288 -24.49 5.61 -7.34
CA SER A 288 -23.56 4.48 -7.40
C SER A 288 -24.24 3.17 -7.02
N TYR A 289 -25.13 3.18 -6.01
CA TYR A 289 -25.91 2.01 -5.62
C TYR A 289 -26.88 1.55 -6.71
N GLN A 290 -27.55 2.48 -7.39
CA GLN A 290 -28.42 2.12 -8.51
C GLN A 290 -27.67 1.39 -9.63
N LEU A 291 -26.41 1.79 -9.89
CA LEU A 291 -25.57 1.07 -10.86
C LEU A 291 -25.21 -0.35 -10.39
N GLN A 292 -24.99 -0.53 -9.10
CA GLN A 292 -24.75 -1.86 -8.51
C GLN A 292 -26.00 -2.76 -8.67
N LEU A 293 -27.19 -2.21 -8.52
CA LEU A 293 -28.44 -2.95 -8.80
C LEU A 293 -28.60 -3.26 -10.31
N ASP A 294 -28.27 -2.31 -11.19
CA ASP A 294 -28.26 -2.51 -12.63
C ASP A 294 -27.25 -3.62 -13.06
N GLU A 295 -26.17 -3.80 -12.31
CA GLU A 295 -25.17 -4.87 -12.45
C GLU A 295 -25.62 -6.22 -11.85
N GLY A 296 -26.83 -6.29 -11.30
CA GLY A 296 -27.43 -7.53 -10.77
C GLY A 296 -27.12 -7.82 -9.30
N MET A 297 -26.62 -6.85 -8.53
CA MET A 297 -26.44 -7.02 -7.10
C MET A 297 -27.76 -7.13 -6.37
N LEU A 298 -27.81 -7.92 -5.30
CA LEU A 298 -29.01 -8.06 -4.48
C LEU A 298 -29.36 -6.74 -3.81
N PRO A 299 -30.66 -6.39 -3.69
CA PRO A 299 -31.05 -5.22 -2.93
C PRO A 299 -30.60 -5.29 -1.46
N LEU A 300 -30.02 -4.20 -0.97
CA LEU A 300 -29.69 -4.05 0.44
C LEU A 300 -30.93 -3.67 1.24
N PRO A 301 -31.05 -4.09 2.51
CA PRO A 301 -32.17 -3.68 3.37
C PRO A 301 -32.09 -2.16 3.63
N LYS A 302 -33.25 -1.50 3.71
CA LYS A 302 -33.31 -0.16 4.29
C LYS A 302 -33.19 -0.31 5.82
N ILE A 303 -32.14 0.28 6.41
CA ILE A 303 -31.90 0.22 7.87
C ILE A 303 -32.06 1.63 8.44
N GLY A 304 -33.12 1.81 9.23
CA GLY A 304 -33.50 3.13 9.77
C GLY A 304 -33.76 4.17 8.68
N GLU A 305 -33.68 5.44 9.03
CA GLU A 305 -33.85 6.56 8.09
C GLU A 305 -32.51 6.95 7.46
N CYS A 306 -31.87 6.00 6.73
CA CYS A 306 -30.63 6.29 6.02
C CYS A 306 -30.87 7.17 4.78
N LEU A 307 -29.98 8.12 4.54
CA LEU A 307 -29.96 8.96 3.33
C LEU A 307 -29.58 8.16 2.08
N ALA A 308 -28.59 7.30 2.21
CA ALA A 308 -28.08 6.46 1.14
C ALA A 308 -27.32 5.25 1.69
N HIS A 309 -27.21 4.22 0.85
CA HIS A 309 -26.38 3.05 1.12
C HIS A 309 -25.88 2.44 -0.18
N LYS A 310 -24.78 1.70 -0.13
CA LYS A 310 -24.24 0.92 -1.25
C LYS A 310 -23.27 -0.15 -0.77
N TYR A 311 -23.05 -1.17 -1.57
CA TYR A 311 -21.96 -2.13 -1.34
C TYR A 311 -20.60 -1.46 -1.43
N CYS A 312 -19.67 -1.84 -0.56
CA CYS A 312 -18.27 -1.42 -0.59
C CYS A 312 -17.45 -2.28 -1.56
N GLY A 313 -16.41 -1.69 -2.15
CA GLY A 313 -15.52 -2.35 -3.08
C GLY A 313 -16.24 -2.87 -4.33
N GLY A 314 -15.90 -4.08 -4.76
CA GLY A 314 -16.49 -4.70 -5.95
C GLY A 314 -17.98 -5.06 -5.83
N GLY A 315 -18.56 -5.03 -4.65
CA GLY A 315 -19.95 -5.38 -4.40
C GLY A 315 -20.23 -6.90 -4.39
N HIS A 316 -21.49 -7.29 -4.65
CA HIS A 316 -21.97 -8.68 -4.62
C HIS A 316 -21.77 -9.40 -3.27
N GLY A 317 -21.75 -8.67 -2.17
CA GLY A 317 -21.53 -9.19 -0.82
C GLY A 317 -20.54 -8.31 -0.03
N GLY A 318 -20.01 -8.85 1.07
CA GLY A 318 -19.11 -8.12 1.92
C GLY A 318 -19.83 -7.09 2.79
N TYR A 319 -19.22 -5.93 2.95
CA TYR A 319 -19.82 -4.81 3.67
C TYR A 319 -20.52 -3.84 2.71
N ALA A 320 -21.53 -3.15 3.27
CA ALA A 320 -22.19 -2.02 2.64
C ALA A 320 -22.10 -0.79 3.56
N VAL A 321 -21.82 0.38 3.00
CA VAL A 321 -21.82 1.65 3.74
C VAL A 321 -23.21 2.24 3.77
N TYR A 322 -23.59 2.81 4.92
CA TYR A 322 -24.84 3.54 5.16
C TYR A 322 -24.51 4.94 5.65
N LEU A 323 -25.20 5.92 5.11
CA LEU A 323 -25.09 7.33 5.48
C LEU A 323 -26.41 7.80 6.14
N TYR A 324 -26.30 8.54 7.22
CA TYR A 324 -27.41 9.08 7.98
C TYR A 324 -27.31 10.60 8.06
N GLU A 325 -28.46 11.28 8.12
CA GLU A 325 -28.49 12.74 8.20
C GLU A 325 -27.96 13.24 9.55
N THR A 326 -28.25 12.51 10.61
CA THR A 326 -27.85 12.86 11.98
C THR A 326 -27.23 11.66 12.72
N SER A 327 -26.53 11.95 13.80
CA SER A 327 -25.99 10.90 14.69
C SER A 327 -27.10 10.10 15.38
N GLU A 328 -28.21 10.76 15.73
CA GLU A 328 -29.35 10.12 16.38
C GLU A 328 -29.99 9.07 15.45
N ALA A 329 -30.20 9.41 14.17
CA ALA A 329 -30.74 8.47 13.18
C ALA A 329 -29.80 7.25 12.98
N ARG A 330 -28.49 7.48 13.04
CA ARG A 330 -27.51 6.36 13.01
C ARG A 330 -27.63 5.49 14.26
N GLU A 331 -27.67 6.09 15.44
CA GLU A 331 -27.74 5.31 16.71
C GLU A 331 -29.03 4.47 16.77
N GLU A 332 -30.17 5.01 16.38
CA GLU A 332 -31.43 4.27 16.27
C GLU A 332 -31.29 3.06 15.31
N ALA A 333 -30.62 3.27 14.18
CA ALA A 333 -30.37 2.19 13.20
C ALA A 333 -29.40 1.11 13.75
N LEU A 334 -28.36 1.51 14.50
CA LEU A 334 -27.42 0.60 15.15
C LEU A 334 -28.07 -0.24 16.26
N GLU A 335 -29.08 0.28 16.95
CA GLU A 335 -29.86 -0.45 17.94
C GLU A 335 -30.82 -1.44 17.25
N ALA A 336 -31.40 -1.06 16.11
CA ALA A 336 -32.37 -1.86 15.39
C ALA A 336 -31.73 -3.01 14.57
N CYS A 337 -30.44 -2.92 14.24
CA CYS A 337 -29.78 -3.89 13.37
C CYS A 337 -28.46 -4.41 13.96
N GLU A 338 -28.42 -5.67 14.31
CA GLU A 338 -27.22 -6.31 14.89
C GLU A 338 -26.05 -6.46 13.91
N ASP A 339 -26.29 -6.44 12.60
CA ASP A 339 -25.28 -6.54 11.54
C ASP A 339 -24.72 -5.19 11.11
N LEU A 340 -25.22 -4.12 11.73
CA LEU A 340 -24.75 -2.75 11.49
C LEU A 340 -23.72 -2.34 12.55
N TYR A 341 -22.62 -1.76 12.11
CA TYR A 341 -21.50 -1.33 12.96
C TYR A 341 -21.16 0.12 12.68
N PRO A 342 -20.93 0.95 13.72
CA PRO A 342 -20.56 2.34 13.53
C PRO A 342 -19.14 2.43 12.97
N ILE A 343 -18.93 3.37 12.06
CA ILE A 343 -17.60 3.75 11.59
C ILE A 343 -17.47 5.26 11.63
N GLU A 344 -16.24 5.72 11.80
CA GLU A 344 -15.93 7.14 11.79
C GLU A 344 -14.87 7.45 10.74
N PRO A 345 -14.88 8.66 10.14
CA PRO A 345 -13.79 9.06 9.28
C PRO A 345 -12.48 9.08 10.06
N TYR A 346 -11.43 8.57 9.44
CA TYR A 346 -10.09 8.58 9.99
C TYR A 346 -9.19 9.49 9.16
N CYS A 347 -8.56 10.46 9.80
CA CYS A 347 -7.61 11.34 9.13
C CYS A 347 -6.36 11.49 9.99
N ARG A 348 -5.21 11.10 9.43
CA ARG A 348 -3.92 11.35 10.07
C ARG A 348 -3.58 12.82 9.91
N THR A 349 -3.74 13.59 10.97
CA THR A 349 -3.32 14.98 11.05
C THR A 349 -2.11 15.08 11.97
N PHE A 350 -1.06 15.81 11.55
CA PHE A 350 0.18 16.13 12.28
C PHE A 350 0.34 15.52 13.69
N GLY A 351 0.52 14.19 13.76
CA GLY A 351 0.88 13.47 14.99
C GLY A 351 -0.25 13.16 15.97
N LYS A 352 -1.51 13.37 15.59
CA LYS A 352 -2.67 12.88 16.35
C LYS A 352 -3.41 11.84 15.52
N ASP A 353 -3.29 10.58 15.93
CA ASP A 353 -4.12 9.51 15.42
C ASP A 353 -5.43 9.51 16.22
N GLU A 354 -6.50 10.06 15.65
CA GLU A 354 -7.85 10.06 16.26
C GLU A 354 -8.63 8.81 15.77
N ALA A 355 -8.07 7.62 16.00
CA ALA A 355 -8.81 6.39 15.78
C ALA A 355 -9.89 6.25 16.86
N VAL A 356 -11.12 6.02 16.45
CA VAL A 356 -12.22 5.68 17.34
C VAL A 356 -12.26 4.17 17.51
N GLU A 357 -12.37 3.70 18.75
CA GLU A 357 -12.53 2.30 19.07
C GLU A 357 -14.01 1.95 19.16
N TRP A 358 -14.35 0.70 18.87
CA TRP A 358 -15.72 0.23 19.10
C TRP A 358 -16.02 -0.01 20.57
N GLU A 359 -17.23 0.37 20.97
CA GLU A 359 -17.75 0.03 22.27
C GLU A 359 -17.79 -1.49 22.47
N PRO A 360 -17.65 -1.99 23.73
CA PRO A 360 -17.64 -3.43 24.03
C PRO A 360 -18.80 -4.21 23.43
N LYS A 361 -19.99 -3.61 23.33
CA LYS A 361 -21.20 -4.24 22.74
C LYS A 361 -20.97 -4.69 21.28
N TYR A 362 -20.22 -3.92 20.47
CA TYR A 362 -19.93 -4.25 19.07
C TYR A 362 -18.87 -5.35 18.98
N LEU A 363 -17.83 -5.30 19.83
CA LEU A 363 -16.81 -6.34 19.92
C LEU A 363 -17.42 -7.67 20.32
N GLU A 364 -18.37 -7.68 21.27
CA GLU A 364 -19.10 -8.88 21.68
C GLU A 364 -19.93 -9.48 20.53
N ARG A 365 -20.58 -8.64 19.70
CA ARG A 365 -21.30 -9.10 18.50
C ARG A 365 -20.34 -9.82 17.53
N LEU A 366 -19.15 -9.27 17.30
CA LEU A 366 -18.14 -9.88 16.42
C LEU A 366 -17.60 -11.19 16.99
N ARG A 367 -17.35 -11.29 18.33
CA ARG A 367 -16.94 -12.54 18.99
C ARG A 367 -18.00 -13.61 18.86
N LYS A 368 -19.26 -13.30 19.14
CA LYS A 368 -20.38 -14.24 18.97
C LYS A 368 -20.50 -14.79 17.54
N ARG A 369 -19.99 -14.05 16.56
CA ARG A 369 -19.99 -14.42 15.14
C ARG A 369 -18.70 -15.06 14.65
N GLY A 370 -17.70 -15.20 15.52
CA GLY A 370 -16.40 -15.76 15.14
C GLY A 370 -15.59 -14.91 14.16
N VAL A 371 -15.86 -13.59 14.08
CA VAL A 371 -15.07 -12.65 13.25
C VAL A 371 -13.77 -12.31 13.94
N ILE A 372 -13.82 -12.19 15.28
CA ILE A 372 -12.67 -11.95 16.16
C ILE A 372 -12.69 -12.96 17.31
N GLU A 373 -11.51 -13.18 17.96
CA GLU A 373 -11.35 -14.06 19.13
C GLU A 373 -11.89 -13.45 20.42
#